data_696d1626740c34a386e5179770432b04
#
_entry.id   696d1626740c34a386e5179770432b04
#
_cell.length_a   1.000
_cell.length_b   1.000
_cell.length_c   1.000
_cell.angle_alpha   90.00
_cell.angle_beta   90.00
_cell.angle_gamma   90.00
#
_symmetry.space_group_name_H-M   'P 1'
#
loop_
_entity.id
_entity.type
_entity.pdbx_description
1 polymer ?
#
loop_
_entity_poly.entity_id
_entity_poly.type
_entity_poly.pdbx_seq_one_letter_code
_entity_poly.pdbx_strand_id
1 'polypeptide(L)'
;MAEYDLLVINGLVVSAEDVGEVDIAIKGDKIAAVTARGKLNTASAARTIDAEGAHVTPGGVDAHVHLQEPPLFGKGSSADTFETGSRSAVCGGTTTIIVFAPQQKSEDTLLATLEATHAKANGKCYSDYSFHLLVANPSDNALAEFPALRKAGISSLKIYMTYAALQLNDGQILDVLLAARQHGITTMIHAENNDLILWMTKQLEKRKMFQPKYHATSHPVMAEIEATYRAICLSEFIDAPILLVHISSPAAAKTIKQAQDRGLPIHAETCPQYLFLTKHDLDKPGFEGAKCVCSPPPRESEVDHEGIWQGLEDGTFTVLSSDHCPFLYDDNQTGKKSCIDEDYPEGHFKYIPNGCPGVETRLSLTMSAGRLEMSKFVEVTSTNAAKLYGLYPRKGALVPNESDADLVIWYPEGKLEPFALKNEMLHHNVDYTPYEGKTLKQWPRYTILRGKVMWDRDNGGLNGKAGDGQFLHRGPSVLKGSLSNEPWDIRGF
;
A
#
# COMPACT_ATOMS: atom_id res chain seq x y z
N MET A 1 31.67 16.97 21.37
CA MET A 1 30.35 16.41 20.91
C MET A 1 30.63 15.66 19.64
N ALA A 2 29.98 14.54 19.43
CA ALA A 2 30.08 13.80 18.18
C ALA A 2 29.57 14.66 17.00
N GLU A 3 30.24 14.57 15.85
CA GLU A 3 29.84 15.27 14.62
C GLU A 3 28.50 14.71 14.09
N TYR A 4 28.36 13.37 14.15
CA TYR A 4 27.18 12.63 13.72
C TYR A 4 26.53 11.87 14.86
N ASP A 5 25.22 11.65 14.78
CA ASP A 5 24.49 10.89 15.77
C ASP A 5 24.57 9.39 15.49
N LEU A 6 24.55 9.01 14.21
CA LEU A 6 24.63 7.62 13.77
C LEU A 6 25.43 7.52 12.46
N LEU A 7 26.30 6.52 12.37
CA LEU A 7 26.88 6.05 11.13
C LEU A 7 26.36 4.67 10.78
N VAL A 8 26.05 4.44 9.49
CA VAL A 8 25.85 3.12 8.90
C VAL A 8 27.02 2.89 7.94
N ILE A 9 27.85 1.90 8.26
CA ILE A 9 29.08 1.61 7.52
C ILE A 9 29.05 0.21 6.91
N ASN A 10 29.92 -0.01 5.93
CA ASN A 10 30.11 -1.30 5.28
C ASN A 10 28.83 -1.86 4.63
N GLY A 11 27.89 -0.99 4.21
CA GLY A 11 26.66 -1.39 3.55
C GLY A 11 26.81 -1.48 2.03
N LEU A 12 25.96 -2.30 1.41
CA LEU A 12 25.64 -2.25 0.00
C LEU A 12 24.37 -1.41 -0.14
N VAL A 13 24.54 -0.09 -0.32
CA VAL A 13 23.45 0.88 -0.33
C VAL A 13 22.75 0.86 -1.67
N VAL A 14 21.42 0.74 -1.64
CA VAL A 14 20.56 0.58 -2.82
C VAL A 14 19.64 1.78 -2.94
N SER A 15 19.67 2.44 -4.08
CA SER A 15 18.67 3.39 -4.53
C SER A 15 17.83 2.80 -5.68
N ALA A 16 16.83 3.54 -6.16
CA ALA A 16 16.07 3.15 -7.35
C ALA A 16 16.93 3.19 -8.64
N GLU A 17 18.05 3.90 -8.62
CA GLU A 17 18.91 4.13 -9.79
C GLU A 17 20.20 3.31 -9.75
N ASP A 18 20.73 3.02 -8.55
CA ASP A 18 22.08 2.45 -8.41
C ASP A 18 22.27 1.67 -7.11
N VAL A 19 23.31 0.85 -7.09
CA VAL A 19 23.78 0.08 -5.94
C VAL A 19 25.27 0.38 -5.71
N GLY A 20 25.63 0.84 -4.51
CA GLY A 20 27.00 1.25 -4.21
C GLY A 20 27.50 0.84 -2.84
N GLU A 21 28.80 0.56 -2.75
CA GLU A 21 29.50 0.39 -1.46
C GLU A 21 29.82 1.76 -0.85
N VAL A 22 28.89 2.26 -0.05
CA VAL A 22 28.99 3.58 0.58
C VAL A 22 28.66 3.52 2.07
N ASP A 23 29.15 4.51 2.82
CA ASP A 23 28.81 4.74 4.20
C ASP A 23 27.86 5.92 4.31
N ILE A 24 26.94 5.87 5.27
CA ILE A 24 25.91 6.90 5.49
C ILE A 24 26.12 7.53 6.86
N ALA A 25 26.20 8.86 6.90
CA ALA A 25 26.22 9.64 8.14
C ALA A 25 24.86 10.31 8.36
N ILE A 26 24.38 10.23 9.60
CA ILE A 26 23.08 10.77 10.03
C ILE A 26 23.30 11.83 11.11
N LYS A 27 22.63 12.97 10.96
CA LYS A 27 22.60 14.05 11.93
C LYS A 27 21.17 14.51 12.17
N GLY A 28 20.70 14.44 13.40
CA GLY A 28 19.31 14.65 13.73
C GLY A 28 18.42 13.67 12.99
N ASP A 29 17.45 14.18 12.26
CA ASP A 29 16.48 13.42 11.49
C ASP A 29 16.87 13.24 10.01
N LYS A 30 18.06 13.70 9.58
CA LYS A 30 18.46 13.78 8.16
C LYS A 30 19.68 12.91 7.83
N ILE A 31 19.72 12.45 6.59
CA ILE A 31 20.95 12.00 5.95
C ILE A 31 21.88 13.20 5.84
N ALA A 32 23.02 13.17 6.55
CA ALA A 32 24.00 14.26 6.52
C ALA A 32 25.03 14.07 5.40
N ALA A 33 25.47 12.84 5.16
CA ALA A 33 26.41 12.52 4.09
C ALA A 33 26.25 11.08 3.62
N VAL A 34 26.54 10.86 2.34
CA VAL A 34 26.74 9.54 1.73
C VAL A 34 28.13 9.59 1.06
N THR A 35 29.03 8.70 1.46
CA THR A 35 30.42 8.74 1.04
C THR A 35 30.92 7.36 0.62
N ALA A 36 32.00 7.31 -0.15
CA ALA A 36 32.65 6.04 -0.44
C ALA A 36 33.05 5.32 0.87
N ARG A 37 32.96 4.00 0.87
CA ARG A 37 33.27 3.12 1.99
C ARG A 37 34.59 3.46 2.67
N GLY A 38 34.57 3.53 4.00
CA GLY A 38 35.76 3.78 4.83
C GLY A 38 36.26 5.22 4.84
N LYS A 39 35.50 6.19 4.32
CA LYS A 39 35.86 7.61 4.37
C LYS A 39 35.33 8.33 5.61
N LEU A 40 34.35 7.77 6.31
CA LEU A 40 33.84 8.32 7.56
C LEU A 40 34.67 7.81 8.75
N ASN A 41 35.04 8.72 9.63
CA ASN A 41 35.72 8.36 10.87
C ASN A 41 34.69 7.90 11.91
N THR A 42 34.71 6.63 12.29
CA THR A 42 33.76 6.06 13.25
C THR A 42 33.82 6.75 14.61
N ALA A 43 34.97 7.31 15.00
CA ALA A 43 35.12 8.08 16.23
C ALA A 43 34.37 9.43 16.21
N SER A 44 33.92 9.90 15.04
CA SER A 44 33.13 11.13 14.92
C SER A 44 31.64 10.93 15.22
N ALA A 45 31.17 9.71 15.43
CA ALA A 45 29.76 9.42 15.68
C ALA A 45 29.47 8.96 17.11
N ALA A 46 28.26 9.28 17.59
CA ALA A 46 27.77 8.80 18.88
C ALA A 46 27.46 7.28 18.86
N ARG A 47 27.02 6.77 17.72
CA ARG A 47 26.71 5.35 17.45
C ARG A 47 27.16 4.96 16.06
N THR A 48 27.61 3.72 15.89
CA THR A 48 27.90 3.14 14.57
C THR A 48 27.19 1.79 14.46
N ILE A 49 26.56 1.56 13.30
CA ILE A 49 26.02 0.27 12.90
C ILE A 49 26.86 -0.22 11.73
N ASP A 50 27.47 -1.39 11.88
CA ASP A 50 28.13 -2.09 10.79
C ASP A 50 27.09 -2.95 10.06
N ALA A 51 26.86 -2.66 8.79
CA ALA A 51 25.95 -3.42 7.97
C ALA A 51 26.54 -4.74 7.46
N GLU A 52 27.86 -4.98 7.68
CA GLU A 52 28.55 -6.24 7.37
C GLU A 52 28.37 -6.71 5.89
N GLY A 53 28.26 -5.77 4.95
CA GLY A 53 28.03 -6.06 3.55
C GLY A 53 26.56 -6.26 3.18
N ALA A 54 25.64 -6.10 4.11
CA ALA A 54 24.21 -6.20 3.86
C ALA A 54 23.69 -5.09 2.95
N HIS A 55 22.58 -5.35 2.29
CA HIS A 55 21.82 -4.30 1.61
C HIS A 55 21.30 -3.29 2.63
N VAL A 56 21.42 -2.02 2.28
CA VAL A 56 20.84 -0.88 3.00
C VAL A 56 19.95 -0.12 2.03
N THR A 57 18.66 -0.10 2.29
CA THR A 57 17.66 0.53 1.43
C THR A 57 17.03 1.74 2.12
N PRO A 58 16.44 2.68 1.37
CA PRO A 58 15.48 3.62 1.96
C PRO A 58 14.38 2.87 2.70
N GLY A 59 13.81 3.48 3.73
CA GLY A 59 12.64 2.95 4.41
C GLY A 59 11.47 2.73 3.43
N GLY A 60 10.72 1.65 3.60
CA GLY A 60 9.55 1.36 2.78
C GLY A 60 8.49 2.46 2.88
N VAL A 61 7.85 2.78 1.76
CA VAL A 61 6.67 3.65 1.69
C VAL A 61 5.49 2.80 1.24
N ASP A 62 4.54 2.58 2.14
CA ASP A 62 3.33 1.83 1.85
C ASP A 62 2.14 2.78 1.68
N ALA A 63 1.71 2.93 0.45
CA ALA A 63 0.68 3.90 0.09
C ALA A 63 -0.73 3.30 -0.03
N HIS A 64 -0.95 2.10 0.54
CA HIS A 64 -2.27 1.47 0.52
C HIS A 64 -2.51 0.70 1.83
N VAL A 65 -3.04 1.42 2.82
CA VAL A 65 -3.21 0.90 4.18
C VAL A 65 -4.54 1.34 4.76
N HIS A 66 -5.31 0.38 5.31
CA HIS A 66 -6.60 0.60 5.96
C HIS A 66 -6.46 0.40 7.47
N LEU A 67 -6.62 1.45 8.25
CA LEU A 67 -6.51 1.42 9.71
C LEU A 67 -7.70 2.09 10.38
N GLN A 68 -8.25 1.45 11.40
CA GLN A 68 -9.28 2.01 12.27
C GLN A 68 -10.48 2.59 11.50
N GLU A 69 -10.80 1.95 10.38
CA GLU A 69 -11.95 2.32 9.56
C GLU A 69 -13.26 1.88 10.22
N PRO A 70 -14.33 2.66 10.06
CA PRO A 70 -15.66 2.22 10.45
C PRO A 70 -16.13 1.07 9.54
N PRO A 71 -17.14 0.31 9.92
CA PRO A 71 -17.75 -0.67 9.04
C PRO A 71 -18.25 0.01 7.75
N LEU A 72 -17.57 -0.25 6.63
CA LEU A 72 -17.97 0.23 5.30
C LEU A 72 -18.88 -0.80 4.62
N PHE A 73 -18.69 -2.09 4.96
CA PHE A 73 -19.41 -3.22 4.37
C PHE A 73 -19.84 -4.19 5.47
N GLY A 74 -21.12 -4.42 5.58
CA GLY A 74 -21.66 -5.36 6.55
C GLY A 74 -21.28 -5.02 7.99
N LYS A 75 -20.79 -6.01 8.72
CA LYS A 75 -20.40 -5.88 10.14
C LYS A 75 -18.90 -5.69 10.35
N GLY A 76 -18.08 -5.78 9.28
CA GLY A 76 -16.63 -5.78 9.39
C GLY A 76 -16.05 -4.50 9.99
N SER A 77 -15.17 -4.64 10.97
CA SER A 77 -14.41 -3.54 11.58
C SER A 77 -12.92 -3.83 11.52
N SER A 78 -12.13 -2.79 11.21
CA SER A 78 -10.67 -2.91 11.16
C SER A 78 -10.10 -3.39 12.49
N ALA A 79 -9.28 -4.45 12.47
CA ALA A 79 -8.63 -5.01 13.66
C ALA A 79 -7.44 -4.16 14.12
N ASP A 80 -6.77 -3.48 13.19
CA ASP A 80 -5.64 -2.60 13.52
C ASP A 80 -6.08 -1.15 13.67
N THR A 81 -5.53 -0.52 14.69
CA THR A 81 -5.57 0.91 14.94
C THR A 81 -4.37 1.59 14.28
N PHE A 82 -4.32 2.92 14.29
CA PHE A 82 -3.12 3.67 13.88
C PHE A 82 -1.88 3.27 14.68
N GLU A 83 -2.05 2.90 15.96
CA GLU A 83 -0.97 2.42 16.80
C GLU A 83 -0.47 1.04 16.36
N THR A 84 -1.35 0.05 16.28
CA THR A 84 -0.96 -1.34 16.02
C THR A 84 -0.50 -1.56 14.59
N GLY A 85 -1.17 -0.97 13.59
CA GLY A 85 -0.77 -1.07 12.19
C GLY A 85 0.55 -0.35 11.89
N SER A 86 0.78 0.84 12.44
CA SER A 86 2.06 1.55 12.26
C SER A 86 3.22 0.90 13.03
N ARG A 87 2.94 0.25 14.16
CA ARG A 87 3.90 -0.61 14.88
C ARG A 87 4.32 -1.78 13.99
N SER A 88 3.36 -2.48 13.43
CA SER A 88 3.58 -3.57 12.47
C SER A 88 4.40 -3.10 11.26
N ALA A 89 4.09 -1.92 10.71
CA ALA A 89 4.80 -1.33 9.59
C ALA A 89 6.31 -1.19 9.86
N VAL A 90 6.71 -0.60 10.99
CA VAL A 90 8.14 -0.41 11.31
C VAL A 90 8.87 -1.71 11.60
N CYS A 91 8.20 -2.73 12.15
CA CYS A 91 8.79 -4.07 12.34
C CYS A 91 9.07 -4.77 11.00
N GLY A 92 8.31 -4.43 9.95
CA GLY A 92 8.47 -4.91 8.59
C GLY A 92 9.34 -4.03 7.66
N GLY A 93 9.97 -2.96 8.18
CA GLY A 93 10.82 -2.07 7.37
C GLY A 93 10.09 -0.91 6.69
N THR A 94 8.78 -0.77 6.91
CA THR A 94 7.98 0.33 6.35
C THR A 94 8.02 1.51 7.32
N THR A 95 8.68 2.61 6.90
CA THR A 95 8.85 3.83 7.71
C THR A 95 7.78 4.88 7.46
N THR A 96 7.07 4.76 6.35
CA THR A 96 5.99 5.69 5.96
C THR A 96 4.78 4.93 5.46
N ILE A 97 3.61 5.26 5.99
CA ILE A 97 2.32 4.73 5.53
C ILE A 97 1.41 5.86 5.07
N ILE A 98 0.62 5.62 4.02
CA ILE A 98 -0.46 6.54 3.63
C ILE A 98 -1.78 5.79 3.79
N VAL A 99 -2.58 6.24 4.74
CA VAL A 99 -3.79 5.56 5.22
C VAL A 99 -5.03 6.19 4.62
N PHE A 100 -6.07 5.39 4.35
CA PHE A 100 -7.35 5.92 3.86
C PHE A 100 -8.14 6.61 4.98
N ALA A 101 -8.67 7.79 4.66
CA ALA A 101 -9.64 8.55 5.46
C ALA A 101 -11.00 8.42 4.77
N PRO A 102 -11.89 7.50 5.24
CA PRO A 102 -13.10 7.15 4.53
C PRO A 102 -14.25 8.13 4.82
N GLN A 103 -14.74 8.83 3.79
CA GLN A 103 -16.00 9.55 3.82
C GLN A 103 -17.17 8.55 3.79
N GLN A 104 -18.17 8.77 4.62
CA GLN A 104 -19.45 8.05 4.52
C GLN A 104 -20.31 8.65 3.40
N LYS A 105 -21.11 7.82 2.72
CA LYS A 105 -21.96 8.28 1.60
C LYS A 105 -23.00 9.34 2.02
N SER A 106 -23.33 9.42 3.30
CA SER A 106 -24.23 10.43 3.88
C SER A 106 -23.54 11.75 4.22
N GLU A 107 -22.21 11.81 4.18
CA GLU A 107 -21.43 13.01 4.48
C GLU A 107 -21.18 13.82 3.21
N ASP A 108 -21.20 15.14 3.29
CA ASP A 108 -20.96 16.03 2.16
C ASP A 108 -19.68 16.86 2.29
N THR A 109 -18.81 16.53 3.27
CA THR A 109 -17.56 17.23 3.54
C THR A 109 -16.40 16.24 3.68
N LEU A 110 -15.28 16.52 3.01
CA LEU A 110 -14.03 15.77 3.11
C LEU A 110 -13.10 16.34 4.18
N LEU A 111 -13.21 17.64 4.48
CA LEU A 111 -12.41 18.29 5.53
C LEU A 111 -12.77 17.75 6.91
N ALA A 112 -14.05 17.53 7.19
CA ALA A 112 -14.47 16.91 8.45
C ALA A 112 -13.96 15.46 8.58
N THR A 113 -13.97 14.70 7.48
CA THR A 113 -13.39 13.33 7.43
C THR A 113 -11.89 13.36 7.71
N LEU A 114 -11.17 14.32 7.12
CA LEU A 114 -9.74 14.52 7.36
C LEU A 114 -9.46 14.83 8.83
N GLU A 115 -10.18 15.78 9.42
CA GLU A 115 -10.03 16.16 10.83
C GLU A 115 -10.30 15.00 11.78
N ALA A 116 -11.38 14.25 11.56
CA ALA A 116 -11.70 13.06 12.36
C ALA A 116 -10.61 11.99 12.26
N THR A 117 -10.01 11.82 11.08
CA THR A 117 -8.92 10.85 10.89
C THR A 117 -7.63 11.33 11.56
N HIS A 118 -7.31 12.62 11.48
CA HIS A 118 -6.20 13.21 12.23
C HIS A 118 -6.34 12.99 13.74
N ALA A 119 -7.53 13.16 14.30
CA ALA A 119 -7.79 12.94 15.72
C ALA A 119 -7.49 11.49 16.16
N LYS A 120 -7.73 10.50 15.28
CA LYS A 120 -7.41 9.09 15.54
C LYS A 120 -5.89 8.82 15.50
N ALA A 121 -5.17 9.44 14.56
CA ALA A 121 -3.76 9.14 14.27
C ALA A 121 -2.78 9.91 15.15
N ASN A 122 -3.11 11.12 15.54
CA ASN A 122 -2.21 12.05 16.23
C ASN A 122 -1.66 11.46 17.54
N GLY A 123 -0.33 11.40 17.66
CA GLY A 123 0.37 10.86 18.84
C GLY A 123 0.27 9.34 18.99
N LYS A 124 -0.24 8.60 17.98
CA LYS A 124 -0.42 7.14 18.04
C LYS A 124 0.55 6.37 17.13
N CYS A 125 0.97 6.95 16.03
CA CYS A 125 1.74 6.23 15.01
C CYS A 125 3.20 5.99 15.44
N TYR A 126 3.71 4.82 15.08
CA TYR A 126 5.14 4.46 15.17
C TYR A 126 5.89 4.88 13.90
N SER A 127 5.29 4.71 12.71
CA SER A 127 5.82 5.19 11.43
C SER A 127 5.32 6.60 11.12
N ASP A 128 6.00 7.31 10.24
CA ASP A 128 5.45 8.53 9.65
C ASP A 128 4.21 8.17 8.81
N TYR A 129 3.26 9.12 8.72
CA TYR A 129 1.98 8.86 8.07
C TYR A 129 1.42 10.06 7.31
N SER A 130 0.55 9.78 6.36
CA SER A 130 -0.30 10.75 5.68
C SER A 130 -1.64 10.09 5.33
N PHE A 131 -2.52 10.81 4.60
CA PHE A 131 -3.84 10.29 4.26
C PHE A 131 -4.18 10.39 2.78
N HIS A 132 -4.92 9.39 2.28
CA HIS A 132 -5.74 9.50 1.08
C HIS A 132 -7.18 9.73 1.49
N LEU A 133 -7.86 10.72 0.92
CA LEU A 133 -9.31 10.85 1.14
C LEU A 133 -10.05 9.82 0.27
N LEU A 134 -10.90 9.00 0.88
CA LEU A 134 -11.82 8.14 0.16
C LEU A 134 -13.10 8.95 -0.10
N VAL A 135 -13.45 9.14 -1.37
CA VAL A 135 -14.60 9.94 -1.77
C VAL A 135 -15.76 9.00 -2.12
N ALA A 136 -16.78 8.98 -1.27
CA ALA A 136 -18.00 8.20 -1.46
C ALA A 136 -19.18 9.06 -1.92
N ASN A 137 -19.14 10.37 -1.64
CA ASN A 137 -20.14 11.34 -2.06
C ASN A 137 -19.45 12.60 -2.60
N PRO A 138 -19.25 12.70 -3.92
CA PRO A 138 -18.66 13.88 -4.56
C PRO A 138 -19.71 14.98 -4.76
N SER A 139 -20.28 15.49 -3.66
CA SER A 139 -21.17 16.64 -3.69
C SER A 139 -20.43 17.90 -4.13
N ASP A 140 -21.16 18.92 -4.57
CA ASP A 140 -20.58 20.23 -4.93
C ASP A 140 -19.73 20.81 -3.77
N ASN A 141 -20.17 20.60 -2.53
CA ASN A 141 -19.42 21.02 -1.35
C ASN A 141 -18.11 20.24 -1.20
N ALA A 142 -18.15 18.91 -1.31
CA ALA A 142 -16.95 18.05 -1.21
C ALA A 142 -15.92 18.40 -2.30
N LEU A 143 -16.36 18.62 -3.55
CA LEU A 143 -15.47 19.03 -4.65
C LEU A 143 -14.89 20.43 -4.45
N ALA A 144 -15.66 21.36 -3.90
CA ALA A 144 -15.18 22.70 -3.57
C ALA A 144 -14.10 22.74 -2.48
N GLU A 145 -13.96 21.68 -1.68
CA GLU A 145 -12.94 21.55 -0.63
C GLU A 145 -11.55 21.12 -1.15
N PHE A 146 -11.40 20.72 -2.42
CA PHE A 146 -10.12 20.23 -2.97
C PHE A 146 -8.95 21.22 -2.82
N PRO A 147 -9.11 22.53 -3.04
CA PRO A 147 -8.04 23.50 -2.75
C PRO A 147 -7.59 23.48 -1.28
N ALA A 148 -8.54 23.35 -0.35
CA ALA A 148 -8.24 23.29 1.08
C ALA A 148 -7.55 21.98 1.46
N LEU A 149 -7.94 20.84 0.87
CA LEU A 149 -7.26 19.56 1.03
C LEU A 149 -5.80 19.64 0.55
N ARG A 150 -5.56 20.26 -0.61
CA ARG A 150 -4.18 20.51 -1.10
C ARG A 150 -3.37 21.34 -0.10
N LYS A 151 -3.95 22.40 0.43
CA LYS A 151 -3.31 23.24 1.44
C LYS A 151 -3.03 22.48 2.74
N ALA A 152 -3.87 21.50 3.09
CA ALA A 152 -3.67 20.60 4.23
C ALA A 152 -2.64 19.48 3.96
N GLY A 153 -2.03 19.45 2.76
CA GLY A 153 -1.01 18.44 2.41
C GLY A 153 -1.56 17.13 1.87
N ILE A 154 -2.81 17.11 1.46
CA ILE A 154 -3.43 15.95 0.83
C ILE A 154 -3.28 16.08 -0.69
N SER A 155 -2.57 15.12 -1.31
CA SER A 155 -2.26 15.12 -2.75
C SER A 155 -2.89 13.96 -3.52
N SER A 156 -3.75 13.17 -2.86
CA SER A 156 -4.37 12.00 -3.47
C SER A 156 -5.70 11.66 -2.82
N LEU A 157 -6.57 11.04 -3.59
CA LEU A 157 -7.87 10.54 -3.17
C LEU A 157 -8.15 9.17 -3.78
N LYS A 158 -9.12 8.44 -3.22
CA LYS A 158 -9.56 7.12 -3.65
C LYS A 158 -11.04 7.14 -4.01
N ILE A 159 -11.39 6.50 -5.12
CA ILE A 159 -12.78 6.24 -5.54
C ILE A 159 -12.98 4.78 -5.89
N TYR A 160 -14.23 4.36 -5.93
CA TYR A 160 -14.63 2.98 -6.19
C TYR A 160 -15.64 2.88 -7.33
N MET A 161 -15.46 1.87 -8.20
CA MET A 161 -16.42 1.53 -9.25
C MET A 161 -17.34 0.38 -8.85
N THR A 162 -17.19 -0.15 -7.64
CA THR A 162 -18.02 -1.18 -7.02
C THR A 162 -18.31 -0.85 -5.56
N TYR A 163 -19.06 -1.70 -4.87
CA TYR A 163 -19.56 -1.54 -3.49
C TYR A 163 -20.59 -0.44 -3.32
N ALA A 164 -21.84 -0.83 -3.03
CA ALA A 164 -23.00 0.08 -2.95
C ALA A 164 -22.78 1.31 -2.02
N ALA A 165 -22.00 1.14 -0.94
CA ALA A 165 -21.69 2.21 0.01
C ALA A 165 -20.69 3.23 -0.56
N LEU A 166 -19.86 2.85 -1.55
CA LEU A 166 -18.73 3.66 -2.04
C LEU A 166 -18.80 3.95 -3.53
N GLN A 167 -19.52 3.13 -4.29
CA GLN A 167 -19.56 3.19 -5.75
C GLN A 167 -19.97 4.57 -6.25
N LEU A 168 -19.19 5.09 -7.20
CA LEU A 168 -19.50 6.25 -8.02
C LEU A 168 -19.92 5.79 -9.41
N ASN A 169 -20.86 6.52 -10.03
CA ASN A 169 -21.17 6.36 -11.46
C ASN A 169 -20.18 7.16 -12.32
N ASP A 170 -20.16 6.91 -13.64
CA ASP A 170 -19.20 7.52 -14.56
C ASP A 170 -19.23 9.05 -14.55
N GLY A 171 -20.43 9.68 -14.44
CA GLY A 171 -20.55 11.13 -14.31
C GLY A 171 -19.86 11.66 -13.05
N GLN A 172 -20.10 11.03 -11.91
CA GLN A 172 -19.44 11.38 -10.63
C GLN A 172 -17.93 11.16 -10.69
N ILE A 173 -17.46 10.12 -11.38
CA ILE A 173 -16.03 9.88 -11.62
C ILE A 173 -15.43 11.02 -12.44
N LEU A 174 -16.09 11.46 -13.51
CA LEU A 174 -15.65 12.59 -14.35
C LEU A 174 -15.55 13.88 -13.54
N ASP A 175 -16.53 14.18 -12.68
CA ASP A 175 -16.52 15.36 -11.80
C ASP A 175 -15.32 15.33 -10.85
N VAL A 176 -15.06 14.17 -10.22
CA VAL A 176 -13.91 13.98 -9.34
C VAL A 176 -12.58 14.12 -10.10
N LEU A 177 -12.47 13.50 -11.28
CA LEU A 177 -11.24 13.58 -12.09
C LEU A 177 -10.96 15.00 -12.55
N LEU A 178 -11.99 15.75 -12.95
CA LEU A 178 -11.84 17.15 -13.37
C LEU A 178 -11.38 18.03 -12.21
N ALA A 179 -12.00 17.90 -11.04
CA ALA A 179 -11.59 18.64 -9.84
C ALA A 179 -10.17 18.23 -9.40
N ALA A 180 -9.84 16.93 -9.43
CA ALA A 180 -8.51 16.43 -9.08
C ALA A 180 -7.43 16.99 -10.03
N ARG A 181 -7.69 17.01 -11.35
CA ARG A 181 -6.82 17.60 -12.37
C ARG A 181 -6.54 19.08 -12.08
N GLN A 182 -7.57 19.86 -11.82
CA GLN A 182 -7.47 21.31 -11.56
C GLN A 182 -6.60 21.62 -10.33
N HIS A 183 -6.55 20.73 -9.36
CA HIS A 183 -5.84 20.95 -8.09
C HIS A 183 -4.60 20.06 -7.90
N GLY A 184 -4.15 19.35 -8.93
CA GLY A 184 -2.96 18.51 -8.87
C GLY A 184 -3.06 17.39 -7.82
N ILE A 185 -4.22 16.73 -7.76
CA ILE A 185 -4.52 15.60 -6.87
C ILE A 185 -4.50 14.31 -7.71
N THR A 186 -3.78 13.29 -7.26
CA THR A 186 -3.78 11.97 -7.91
C THR A 186 -5.00 11.17 -7.48
N THR A 187 -5.76 10.65 -8.44
CA THR A 187 -6.93 9.81 -8.15
C THR A 187 -6.57 8.33 -8.23
N MET A 188 -6.82 7.61 -7.13
CA MET A 188 -6.71 6.15 -7.03
C MET A 188 -8.08 5.53 -7.32
N ILE A 189 -8.13 4.46 -8.11
CA ILE A 189 -9.39 3.85 -8.55
C ILE A 189 -9.40 2.35 -8.26
N HIS A 190 -10.36 1.90 -7.43
CA HIS A 190 -10.74 0.49 -7.36
C HIS A 190 -11.63 0.16 -8.57
N ALA A 191 -11.08 -0.59 -9.52
CA ALA A 191 -11.68 -0.83 -10.82
C ALA A 191 -12.22 -2.26 -10.95
N GLU A 192 -13.42 -2.49 -10.46
CA GLU A 192 -14.21 -3.70 -10.71
C GLU A 192 -15.65 -3.34 -11.14
N ASN A 193 -16.20 -4.07 -12.12
CA ASN A 193 -17.56 -3.85 -12.61
C ASN A 193 -18.59 -4.39 -11.62
N ASN A 194 -19.29 -3.48 -10.96
CA ASN A 194 -20.30 -3.79 -9.94
C ASN A 194 -21.42 -4.69 -10.46
N ASP A 195 -21.93 -4.44 -11.66
CA ASP A 195 -23.09 -5.17 -12.17
C ASP A 195 -22.75 -6.62 -12.52
N LEU A 196 -21.55 -6.88 -13.05
CA LEU A 196 -21.06 -8.23 -13.27
C LEU A 196 -20.93 -8.99 -11.93
N ILE A 197 -20.35 -8.36 -10.90
CA ILE A 197 -20.20 -8.95 -9.58
C ILE A 197 -21.57 -9.27 -8.96
N LEU A 198 -22.49 -8.31 -8.98
CA LEU A 198 -23.83 -8.51 -8.41
C LEU A 198 -24.62 -9.59 -9.14
N TRP A 199 -24.50 -9.64 -10.48
CA TRP A 199 -25.17 -10.67 -11.28
C TRP A 199 -24.62 -12.05 -10.96
N MET A 200 -23.30 -12.21 -10.91
CA MET A 200 -22.64 -13.48 -10.57
C MET A 200 -23.00 -13.90 -9.15
N THR A 201 -22.97 -12.99 -8.18
CA THR A 201 -23.37 -13.26 -6.79
C THR A 201 -24.78 -13.82 -6.74
N LYS A 202 -25.76 -13.21 -7.43
CA LYS A 202 -27.13 -13.73 -7.50
C LYS A 202 -27.21 -15.11 -8.14
N GLN A 203 -26.36 -15.44 -9.13
CA GLN A 203 -26.35 -16.76 -9.74
C GLN A 203 -25.80 -17.82 -8.78
N LEU A 204 -24.82 -17.48 -7.95
CA LEU A 204 -24.25 -18.37 -6.93
C LEU A 204 -25.26 -18.59 -5.79
N GLU A 205 -25.88 -17.52 -5.30
CA GLU A 205 -26.93 -17.58 -4.25
C GLU A 205 -28.09 -18.49 -4.68
N LYS A 206 -28.59 -18.39 -5.91
CA LYS A 206 -29.63 -19.28 -6.45
C LYS A 206 -29.24 -20.76 -6.45
N ARG A 207 -27.94 -21.06 -6.49
CA ARG A 207 -27.37 -22.43 -6.48
C ARG A 207 -26.94 -22.87 -5.09
N LYS A 208 -27.15 -22.04 -4.06
CA LYS A 208 -26.71 -22.27 -2.68
C LYS A 208 -25.20 -22.46 -2.54
N MET A 209 -24.45 -21.72 -3.35
CA MET A 209 -23.00 -21.74 -3.38
C MET A 209 -22.49 -20.59 -2.50
N PHE A 210 -22.22 -20.84 -1.21
CA PHE A 210 -21.99 -19.82 -0.20
C PHE A 210 -20.55 -19.80 0.36
N GLN A 211 -19.77 -20.88 0.18
CA GLN A 211 -18.42 -21.04 0.75
C GLN A 211 -17.46 -19.93 0.28
N PRO A 212 -16.38 -19.66 1.04
CA PRO A 212 -15.41 -18.59 0.73
C PRO A 212 -14.83 -18.63 -0.70
N LYS A 213 -14.61 -19.85 -1.26
CA LYS A 213 -14.10 -20.04 -2.63
C LYS A 213 -14.93 -19.34 -3.72
N TYR A 214 -16.23 -19.20 -3.50
CA TYR A 214 -17.12 -18.57 -4.47
C TYR A 214 -16.98 -17.05 -4.52
N HIS A 215 -16.23 -16.45 -3.58
CA HIS A 215 -15.82 -15.06 -3.68
C HIS A 215 -15.02 -14.81 -4.98
N ALA A 216 -14.02 -15.66 -5.29
CA ALA A 216 -13.28 -15.54 -6.55
C ALA A 216 -14.17 -15.73 -7.79
N THR A 217 -15.18 -16.62 -7.72
CA THR A 217 -16.13 -16.83 -8.81
C THR A 217 -17.05 -15.62 -9.00
N SER A 218 -17.45 -14.94 -7.92
CA SER A 218 -18.31 -13.76 -7.99
C SER A 218 -17.61 -12.53 -8.55
N HIS A 219 -16.27 -12.50 -8.50
CA HIS A 219 -15.41 -11.42 -9.00
C HIS A 219 -14.57 -11.91 -10.21
N PRO A 220 -15.20 -12.21 -11.35
CA PRO A 220 -14.47 -12.74 -12.51
C PRO A 220 -13.46 -11.72 -13.02
N VAL A 221 -12.36 -12.20 -13.62
CA VAL A 221 -11.32 -11.35 -14.23
C VAL A 221 -11.91 -10.33 -15.21
N MET A 222 -12.99 -10.68 -15.89
CA MET A 222 -13.70 -9.77 -16.82
C MET A 222 -14.24 -8.51 -16.11
N ALA A 223 -14.64 -8.61 -14.83
CA ALA A 223 -15.11 -7.45 -14.08
C ALA A 223 -13.98 -6.44 -13.82
N GLU A 224 -12.76 -6.93 -13.59
CA GLU A 224 -11.56 -6.10 -13.45
C GLU A 224 -11.13 -5.50 -14.80
N ILE A 225 -11.08 -6.30 -15.87
CA ILE A 225 -10.66 -5.83 -17.20
C ILE A 225 -11.58 -4.71 -17.72
N GLU A 226 -12.89 -4.91 -17.65
CA GLU A 226 -13.86 -3.93 -18.16
C GLU A 226 -13.76 -2.61 -17.38
N ALA A 227 -13.77 -2.69 -16.05
CA ALA A 227 -13.69 -1.49 -15.21
C ALA A 227 -12.33 -0.78 -15.36
N THR A 228 -11.21 -1.52 -15.48
CA THR A 228 -9.89 -0.97 -15.79
C THR A 228 -9.90 -0.19 -17.09
N TYR A 229 -10.43 -0.78 -18.17
CA TYR A 229 -10.51 -0.11 -19.46
C TYR A 229 -11.40 1.13 -19.41
N ARG A 230 -12.55 1.05 -18.75
CA ARG A 230 -13.48 2.19 -18.57
C ARG A 230 -12.83 3.32 -17.76
N ALA A 231 -12.14 3.01 -16.66
CA ALA A 231 -11.42 4.01 -15.88
C ALA A 231 -10.32 4.72 -16.70
N ILE A 232 -9.60 3.98 -17.56
CA ILE A 232 -8.62 4.55 -18.49
C ILE A 232 -9.30 5.51 -19.48
N CYS A 233 -10.43 5.13 -20.08
CA CYS A 233 -11.18 6.00 -21.02
C CYS A 233 -11.65 7.30 -20.33
N LEU A 234 -12.17 7.21 -19.09
CA LEU A 234 -12.61 8.38 -18.34
C LEU A 234 -11.42 9.30 -17.97
N SER A 235 -10.29 8.71 -17.60
CA SER A 235 -9.04 9.43 -17.31
C SER A 235 -8.50 10.13 -18.56
N GLU A 236 -8.45 9.43 -19.70
CA GLU A 236 -8.00 9.98 -20.98
C GLU A 236 -8.89 11.14 -21.44
N PHE A 237 -10.23 11.00 -21.30
CA PHE A 237 -11.19 12.05 -21.65
C PHE A 237 -10.98 13.36 -20.87
N ILE A 238 -10.63 13.26 -19.59
CA ILE A 238 -10.34 14.44 -18.72
C ILE A 238 -8.87 14.86 -18.80
N ASP A 239 -7.97 14.01 -19.35
CA ASP A 239 -6.52 14.17 -19.27
C ASP A 239 -6.05 14.30 -17.80
N ALA A 240 -6.49 13.39 -16.95
CA ALA A 240 -6.17 13.37 -15.53
C ALA A 240 -5.33 12.13 -15.18
N PRO A 241 -4.22 12.27 -14.42
CA PRO A 241 -3.46 11.11 -13.98
C PRO A 241 -4.26 10.27 -12.98
N ILE A 242 -4.24 8.95 -13.16
CA ILE A 242 -4.85 8.00 -12.25
C ILE A 242 -3.87 6.91 -11.82
N LEU A 243 -4.13 6.33 -10.65
CA LEU A 243 -3.55 5.06 -10.23
C LEU A 243 -4.66 4.01 -10.14
N LEU A 244 -4.53 2.94 -10.91
CA LEU A 244 -5.36 1.75 -10.78
C LEU A 244 -4.76 0.87 -9.68
N VAL A 245 -5.48 0.72 -8.56
CA VAL A 245 -4.95 0.06 -7.36
C VAL A 245 -5.10 -1.46 -7.43
N HIS A 246 -4.29 -2.18 -6.65
CA HIS A 246 -4.37 -3.63 -6.38
C HIS A 246 -4.77 -4.48 -7.60
N ILE A 247 -4.16 -4.23 -8.76
CA ILE A 247 -4.38 -5.01 -9.98
C ILE A 247 -3.95 -6.45 -9.73
N SER A 248 -4.84 -7.37 -10.03
CA SER A 248 -4.73 -8.77 -9.64
C SER A 248 -4.50 -9.74 -10.81
N SER A 249 -4.78 -9.31 -12.05
CA SER A 249 -4.69 -10.19 -13.21
C SER A 249 -3.77 -9.66 -14.31
N PRO A 250 -3.01 -10.55 -14.99
CA PRO A 250 -2.19 -10.18 -16.15
C PRO A 250 -2.98 -9.55 -17.29
N ALA A 251 -4.25 -9.92 -17.42
CA ALA A 251 -5.12 -9.38 -18.46
C ALA A 251 -5.46 -7.89 -18.21
N ALA A 252 -5.73 -7.50 -16.96
CA ALA A 252 -5.90 -6.10 -16.60
C ALA A 252 -4.57 -5.32 -16.73
N ALA A 253 -3.45 -5.91 -16.28
CA ALA A 253 -2.11 -5.33 -16.45
C ALA A 253 -1.78 -5.06 -17.92
N LYS A 254 -2.13 -5.97 -18.84
CA LYS A 254 -1.98 -5.76 -20.29
C LYS A 254 -2.78 -4.56 -20.79
N THR A 255 -4.01 -4.36 -20.31
CA THR A 255 -4.85 -3.20 -20.67
C THR A 255 -4.19 -1.89 -20.20
N ILE A 256 -3.62 -1.90 -19.01
CA ILE A 256 -2.87 -0.76 -18.45
C ILE A 256 -1.62 -0.47 -19.28
N LYS A 257 -0.82 -1.50 -19.58
CA LYS A 257 0.40 -1.35 -20.39
C LYS A 257 0.12 -0.73 -21.74
N GLN A 258 -0.96 -1.15 -22.41
CA GLN A 258 -1.38 -0.56 -23.69
C GLN A 258 -1.70 0.95 -23.59
N ALA A 259 -2.26 1.39 -22.46
CA ALA A 259 -2.53 2.81 -22.23
C ALA A 259 -1.23 3.58 -21.94
N GLN A 260 -0.33 3.00 -21.16
CA GLN A 260 1.00 3.57 -20.88
C GLN A 260 1.84 3.70 -22.15
N ASP A 261 1.81 2.69 -23.05
CA ASP A 261 2.52 2.72 -24.33
C ASP A 261 2.00 3.82 -25.30
N ARG A 262 0.75 4.26 -25.11
CA ARG A 262 0.18 5.45 -25.77
C ARG A 262 0.61 6.77 -25.11
N GLY A 263 1.37 6.72 -24.03
CA GLY A 263 1.84 7.89 -23.28
C GLY A 263 0.82 8.47 -22.30
N LEU A 264 -0.26 7.77 -21.99
CA LEU A 264 -1.25 8.23 -21.02
C LEU A 264 -0.68 8.16 -19.57
N PRO A 265 -1.05 9.11 -18.70
CA PRO A 265 -0.57 9.17 -17.32
C PRO A 265 -1.29 8.15 -16.42
N ILE A 266 -1.22 6.89 -16.80
CA ILE A 266 -1.83 5.76 -16.10
C ILE A 266 -0.78 5.08 -15.26
N HIS A 267 -0.93 5.14 -13.94
CA HIS A 267 -0.14 4.41 -12.98
C HIS A 267 -0.90 3.16 -12.52
N ALA A 268 -0.18 2.16 -12.05
CA ALA A 268 -0.77 0.94 -11.54
C ALA A 268 -0.06 0.44 -10.29
N GLU A 269 -0.84 -0.21 -9.45
CA GLU A 269 -0.37 -0.84 -8.22
C GLU A 269 -0.76 -2.32 -8.22
N THR A 270 0.13 -3.15 -7.67
CA THR A 270 -0.21 -4.51 -7.28
C THR A 270 0.18 -4.75 -5.83
N CYS A 271 -0.17 -5.93 -5.29
CA CYS A 271 0.00 -6.25 -3.87
C CYS A 271 0.49 -7.70 -3.70
N PRO A 272 1.11 -8.05 -2.54
CA PRO A 272 1.65 -9.38 -2.30
C PRO A 272 0.64 -10.52 -2.47
N GLN A 273 -0.65 -10.31 -2.16
CA GLN A 273 -1.67 -11.34 -2.32
C GLN A 273 -1.76 -11.86 -3.76
N TYR A 274 -1.45 -11.04 -4.76
CA TYR A 274 -1.48 -11.42 -6.18
C TYR A 274 -0.15 -12.01 -6.68
N LEU A 275 0.86 -12.06 -5.81
CA LEU A 275 2.17 -12.66 -6.07
C LEU A 275 2.33 -14.01 -5.36
N PHE A 276 1.55 -14.25 -4.28
CA PHE A 276 1.78 -15.38 -3.37
C PHE A 276 0.55 -16.21 -3.05
N LEU A 277 -0.68 -15.75 -3.38
CA LEU A 277 -1.93 -16.45 -3.14
C LEU A 277 -2.66 -16.72 -4.46
N THR A 278 -3.36 -17.85 -4.50
CA THR A 278 -4.24 -18.24 -5.62
C THR A 278 -5.68 -18.41 -5.13
N LYS A 279 -6.63 -18.55 -6.04
CA LYS A 279 -8.02 -18.88 -5.68
C LYS A 279 -8.14 -20.19 -4.87
N HIS A 280 -7.16 -21.11 -4.98
CA HIS A 280 -7.15 -22.34 -4.19
C HIS A 280 -6.96 -22.08 -2.70
N ASP A 281 -6.35 -20.94 -2.32
CA ASP A 281 -6.25 -20.54 -0.93
C ASP A 281 -7.62 -20.15 -0.33
N LEU A 282 -8.61 -19.84 -1.16
CA LEU A 282 -9.99 -19.59 -0.72
C LEU A 282 -10.78 -20.90 -0.53
N ASP A 283 -10.28 -22.04 -1.05
CA ASP A 283 -10.93 -23.36 -0.97
C ASP A 283 -10.32 -24.26 0.13
N LYS A 284 -9.68 -23.66 1.13
CA LYS A 284 -9.17 -24.40 2.29
C LYS A 284 -10.32 -24.99 3.11
N PRO A 285 -10.13 -26.18 3.74
CA PRO A 285 -11.17 -26.88 4.50
C PRO A 285 -11.83 -26.02 5.57
N GLY A 286 -13.09 -26.26 5.84
CA GLY A 286 -13.87 -25.47 6.77
C GLY A 286 -14.03 -24.03 6.30
N PHE A 287 -13.80 -23.07 7.18
CA PHE A 287 -13.90 -21.64 6.87
C PHE A 287 -12.52 -20.96 6.67
N GLU A 288 -11.43 -21.76 6.67
CA GLU A 288 -10.05 -21.25 6.58
C GLU A 288 -9.78 -20.40 5.33
N GLY A 289 -10.47 -20.69 4.21
CA GLY A 289 -10.38 -19.90 2.99
C GLY A 289 -10.77 -18.43 3.15
N ALA A 290 -11.57 -18.10 4.16
CA ALA A 290 -11.97 -16.72 4.47
C ALA A 290 -10.77 -15.83 4.83
N LYS A 291 -9.68 -16.38 5.34
CA LYS A 291 -8.42 -15.67 5.63
C LYS A 291 -7.80 -15.01 4.40
N CYS A 292 -8.10 -15.54 3.21
CA CYS A 292 -7.55 -15.05 1.92
C CYS A 292 -8.58 -14.26 1.09
N VAL A 293 -9.77 -13.99 1.62
CA VAL A 293 -10.79 -13.20 0.94
C VAL A 293 -10.41 -11.73 0.96
N CYS A 294 -10.15 -11.18 -0.23
CA CYS A 294 -9.89 -9.76 -0.52
C CYS A 294 -10.46 -9.40 -1.91
N SER A 295 -10.57 -8.14 -2.25
CA SER A 295 -11.09 -7.69 -3.55
C SER A 295 -10.15 -6.71 -4.23
N PRO A 296 -9.76 -7.02 -5.49
CA PRO A 296 -10.05 -8.23 -6.23
C PRO A 296 -9.51 -9.50 -5.55
N PRO A 297 -10.11 -10.67 -5.79
CA PRO A 297 -9.62 -11.92 -5.20
C PRO A 297 -8.30 -12.39 -5.84
N PRO A 298 -7.51 -13.22 -5.14
CA PRO A 298 -6.43 -13.99 -5.75
C PRO A 298 -6.92 -14.77 -6.97
N ARG A 299 -6.09 -14.83 -8.02
CA ARG A 299 -6.49 -15.37 -9.31
C ARG A 299 -6.21 -16.87 -9.43
N GLU A 300 -6.36 -17.41 -10.64
CA GLU A 300 -6.52 -18.82 -10.95
C GLU A 300 -5.32 -19.66 -10.52
N SER A 301 -4.08 -19.18 -10.82
CA SER A 301 -2.91 -20.03 -10.81
C SER A 301 -1.60 -19.26 -10.66
N GLU A 302 -0.52 -20.01 -10.52
CA GLU A 302 0.85 -19.47 -10.51
C GLU A 302 1.24 -18.80 -11.85
N VAL A 303 0.54 -19.10 -12.96
CA VAL A 303 0.74 -18.39 -14.23
C VAL A 303 0.29 -16.94 -14.14
N ASP A 304 -0.76 -16.68 -13.36
CA ASP A 304 -1.18 -15.30 -13.08
C ASP A 304 -0.13 -14.57 -12.24
N HIS A 305 0.48 -15.26 -11.24
CA HIS A 305 1.60 -14.71 -10.47
C HIS A 305 2.75 -14.28 -11.38
N GLU A 306 3.13 -15.13 -12.34
CA GLU A 306 4.23 -14.84 -13.28
C GLU A 306 3.96 -13.58 -14.08
N GLY A 307 2.72 -13.40 -14.57
CA GLY A 307 2.33 -12.18 -15.30
C GLY A 307 2.33 -10.92 -14.42
N ILE A 308 2.00 -11.04 -13.13
CA ILE A 308 2.08 -9.91 -12.18
C ILE A 308 3.54 -9.59 -11.85
N TRP A 309 4.41 -10.59 -11.62
CA TRP A 309 5.86 -10.38 -11.48
C TRP A 309 6.46 -9.68 -12.68
N GLN A 310 6.13 -10.12 -13.89
CA GLN A 310 6.59 -9.49 -15.12
C GLN A 310 6.17 -8.01 -15.21
N GLY A 311 4.94 -7.68 -14.78
CA GLY A 311 4.47 -6.30 -14.75
C GLY A 311 5.23 -5.41 -13.75
N LEU A 312 5.80 -5.97 -12.66
CA LEU A 312 6.72 -5.26 -11.77
C LEU A 312 8.10 -5.07 -12.42
N GLU A 313 8.61 -6.12 -13.08
CA GLU A 313 9.92 -6.11 -13.74
C GLU A 313 9.96 -5.11 -14.91
N ASP A 314 8.91 -5.07 -15.75
CA ASP A 314 8.85 -4.23 -16.95
C ASP A 314 8.31 -2.80 -16.70
N GLY A 315 7.92 -2.49 -15.44
CA GLY A 315 7.47 -1.17 -15.03
C GLY A 315 6.00 -0.86 -15.34
N THR A 316 5.19 -1.84 -15.75
CA THR A 316 3.72 -1.69 -15.83
C THR A 316 3.15 -1.30 -14.47
N PHE A 317 3.63 -1.96 -13.40
CA PHE A 317 3.29 -1.56 -12.04
C PHE A 317 4.27 -0.50 -11.52
N THR A 318 3.72 0.64 -11.19
CA THR A 318 4.46 1.77 -10.60
C THR A 318 4.81 1.51 -9.14
N VAL A 319 3.90 0.87 -8.40
CA VAL A 319 3.98 0.68 -6.94
C VAL A 319 3.59 -0.74 -6.56
N LEU A 320 4.30 -1.30 -5.57
CA LEU A 320 3.92 -2.50 -4.83
C LEU A 320 3.57 -2.10 -3.39
N SER A 321 2.28 -2.00 -3.09
CA SER A 321 1.73 -1.69 -1.76
C SER A 321 1.25 -2.95 -1.05
N SER A 322 0.84 -2.87 0.22
CA SER A 322 0.34 -4.03 0.96
C SER A 322 -1.15 -4.29 0.76
N ASP A 323 -1.93 -3.25 0.53
CA ASP A 323 -3.39 -3.27 0.72
C ASP A 323 -3.75 -3.89 2.08
N HIS A 324 -3.01 -3.47 3.12
CA HIS A 324 -3.25 -3.93 4.49
C HIS A 324 -4.64 -3.50 4.94
N CYS A 325 -5.55 -4.47 4.96
CA CYS A 325 -6.94 -4.29 5.34
C CYS A 325 -7.32 -5.39 6.35
N PRO A 326 -7.01 -5.16 7.64
CA PRO A 326 -6.97 -6.21 8.66
C PRO A 326 -8.34 -6.41 9.31
N PHE A 327 -8.78 -7.68 9.36
CA PHE A 327 -9.95 -8.13 10.13
C PHE A 327 -9.54 -9.32 10.99
N LEU A 328 -10.07 -9.44 12.21
CA LEU A 328 -9.91 -10.65 12.98
C LEU A 328 -10.56 -11.83 12.24
N TYR A 329 -9.92 -13.00 12.30
CA TYR A 329 -10.51 -14.21 11.74
C TYR A 329 -11.53 -14.82 12.70
N ASP A 330 -11.14 -15.02 13.97
CA ASP A 330 -11.93 -15.69 14.97
C ASP A 330 -12.82 -14.71 15.77
N ASP A 331 -13.57 -13.88 15.05
CA ASP A 331 -14.52 -12.93 15.59
C ASP A 331 -15.85 -13.02 14.83
N ASN A 332 -16.89 -13.43 15.56
CA ASN A 332 -18.25 -13.61 15.04
C ASN A 332 -19.06 -12.30 14.99
N GLN A 333 -18.54 -11.19 15.51
CA GLN A 333 -19.26 -9.91 15.54
C GLN A 333 -18.82 -8.99 14.40
N THR A 334 -17.51 -8.77 14.26
CA THR A 334 -16.94 -7.81 13.33
C THR A 334 -15.81 -8.38 12.44
N GLY A 335 -15.38 -9.60 12.70
CA GLY A 335 -14.33 -10.28 11.95
C GLY A 335 -14.84 -11.10 10.77
N LYS A 336 -13.95 -11.93 10.22
CA LYS A 336 -14.25 -12.81 9.07
C LYS A 336 -15.43 -13.75 9.33
N LYS A 337 -15.59 -14.24 10.56
CA LYS A 337 -16.68 -15.14 10.95
C LYS A 337 -18.02 -14.44 11.24
N SER A 338 -18.10 -13.12 11.14
CA SER A 338 -19.34 -12.36 11.36
C SER A 338 -20.46 -12.68 10.33
N CYS A 339 -20.10 -13.35 9.24
CA CYS A 339 -21.03 -13.85 8.22
C CYS A 339 -21.55 -15.27 8.48
N ILE A 340 -21.20 -15.88 9.62
CA ILE A 340 -21.71 -17.17 10.05
C ILE A 340 -22.88 -16.92 10.99
N ASP A 341 -24.08 -17.37 10.61
CA ASP A 341 -25.32 -17.23 11.37
C ASP A 341 -26.26 -18.41 11.13
N GLU A 342 -27.50 -18.32 11.64
CA GLU A 342 -28.50 -19.39 11.50
C GLU A 342 -28.87 -19.65 10.04
N ASP A 343 -28.92 -18.62 9.20
CA ASP A 343 -29.21 -18.73 7.76
C ASP A 343 -28.04 -19.29 6.98
N TYR A 344 -26.81 -19.00 7.42
CA TYR A 344 -25.54 -19.41 6.77
C TYR A 344 -24.57 -20.03 7.77
N PRO A 345 -24.83 -21.28 8.26
CA PRO A 345 -24.01 -21.91 9.30
C PRO A 345 -22.58 -22.25 8.85
N GLU A 346 -22.32 -22.27 7.55
CA GLU A 346 -20.96 -22.41 6.96
C GLU A 346 -20.41 -21.05 6.46
N GLY A 347 -21.09 -19.95 6.79
CA GLY A 347 -20.78 -18.62 6.30
C GLY A 347 -21.27 -18.36 4.87
N HIS A 348 -21.25 -17.09 4.48
CA HIS A 348 -21.61 -16.65 3.12
C HIS A 348 -20.56 -15.72 2.57
N PHE A 349 -19.92 -16.10 1.44
CA PHE A 349 -18.78 -15.38 0.83
C PHE A 349 -19.03 -13.88 0.65
N LYS A 350 -20.26 -13.49 0.32
CA LYS A 350 -20.67 -12.10 0.10
C LYS A 350 -20.50 -11.20 1.34
N TYR A 351 -20.62 -11.78 2.53
CA TYR A 351 -20.61 -11.04 3.78
C TYR A 351 -19.29 -11.20 4.55
N ILE A 352 -18.33 -11.95 4.02
CA ILE A 352 -16.98 -12.03 4.59
C ILE A 352 -16.32 -10.65 4.44
N PRO A 353 -15.86 -10.01 5.52
CA PRO A 353 -15.08 -8.77 5.40
C PRO A 353 -13.87 -8.97 4.47
N ASN A 354 -13.79 -8.15 3.41
CA ASN A 354 -12.77 -8.27 2.36
C ASN A 354 -11.50 -7.55 2.77
N GLY A 355 -10.39 -8.25 2.87
CA GLY A 355 -9.07 -7.70 3.16
C GLY A 355 -8.14 -8.71 3.81
N CYS A 356 -6.85 -8.47 3.64
CA CYS A 356 -5.77 -9.28 4.20
C CYS A 356 -4.77 -8.38 4.96
N PRO A 357 -4.20 -8.82 6.09
CA PRO A 357 -3.07 -8.13 6.70
C PRO A 357 -1.81 -8.32 5.87
N GLY A 358 -0.97 -7.27 5.69
CA GLY A 358 0.21 -7.37 4.82
C GLY A 358 1.30 -6.33 5.05
N VAL A 359 1.08 -5.26 5.83
CA VAL A 359 2.02 -4.14 5.95
C VAL A 359 3.40 -4.55 6.49
N GLU A 360 3.46 -5.51 7.40
CA GLU A 360 4.72 -6.01 7.99
C GLU A 360 5.44 -6.98 7.05
N THR A 361 4.69 -7.77 6.29
CA THR A 361 5.25 -8.88 5.50
C THR A 361 5.60 -8.49 4.07
N ARG A 362 5.07 -7.36 3.56
CA ARG A 362 5.22 -6.92 2.17
C ARG A 362 6.66 -6.95 1.67
N LEU A 363 7.55 -6.25 2.37
CA LEU A 363 8.95 -6.12 1.94
C LEU A 363 9.69 -7.45 2.03
N SER A 364 9.52 -8.18 3.14
CA SER A 364 10.21 -9.46 3.37
C SER A 364 9.76 -10.56 2.40
N LEU A 365 8.48 -10.65 2.09
CA LEU A 365 7.95 -11.56 1.06
C LEU A 365 8.55 -11.25 -0.30
N THR A 366 8.51 -9.98 -0.72
CA THR A 366 9.00 -9.55 -2.03
C THR A 366 10.49 -9.78 -2.17
N MET A 367 11.28 -9.39 -1.16
CA MET A 367 12.73 -9.58 -1.17
C MET A 367 13.13 -11.07 -1.13
N SER A 368 12.43 -11.87 -0.32
CA SER A 368 12.68 -13.32 -0.21
C SER A 368 12.35 -14.09 -1.49
N ALA A 369 11.45 -13.57 -2.33
CA ALA A 369 11.15 -14.15 -3.63
C ALA A 369 12.34 -14.07 -4.60
N GLY A 370 13.22 -13.06 -4.46
CA GLY A 370 14.42 -12.92 -5.27
C GLY A 370 14.13 -12.70 -6.77
N ARG A 371 12.96 -12.10 -7.09
CA ARG A 371 12.53 -11.87 -8.48
C ARG A 371 12.94 -10.51 -9.02
N LEU A 372 13.02 -9.51 -8.16
CA LEU A 372 13.35 -8.14 -8.55
C LEU A 372 14.82 -7.86 -8.28
N GLU A 373 15.49 -7.21 -9.24
CA GLU A 373 16.76 -6.54 -8.98
C GLU A 373 16.59 -5.54 -7.83
N MET A 374 17.61 -5.35 -7.00
CA MET A 374 17.50 -4.58 -5.78
C MET A 374 17.10 -3.12 -6.03
N SER A 375 17.56 -2.49 -7.10
CA SER A 375 17.11 -1.13 -7.49
C SER A 375 15.63 -1.10 -7.85
N LYS A 376 15.13 -2.13 -8.58
CA LYS A 376 13.71 -2.26 -8.90
C LYS A 376 12.86 -2.52 -7.65
N PHE A 377 13.36 -3.33 -6.71
CA PHE A 377 12.72 -3.53 -5.41
C PHE A 377 12.53 -2.20 -4.67
N VAL A 378 13.59 -1.38 -4.56
CA VAL A 378 13.51 -0.04 -3.93
C VAL A 378 12.59 0.89 -4.71
N GLU A 379 12.67 0.86 -6.04
CA GLU A 379 11.82 1.66 -6.92
C GLU A 379 10.34 1.46 -6.62
N VAL A 380 9.85 0.21 -6.63
CA VAL A 380 8.42 -0.10 -6.52
C VAL A 380 7.90 -0.12 -5.08
N THR A 381 8.77 -0.34 -4.07
CA THR A 381 8.34 -0.44 -2.66
C THR A 381 8.55 0.83 -1.85
N SER A 382 9.27 1.82 -2.39
CA SER A 382 9.64 3.04 -1.66
C SER A 382 9.61 4.27 -2.57
N THR A 383 10.53 4.36 -3.56
CA THR A 383 10.80 5.58 -4.32
C THR A 383 9.61 6.05 -5.16
N ASN A 384 8.96 5.14 -5.91
CA ASN A 384 7.84 5.51 -6.76
C ASN A 384 6.61 5.95 -5.96
N ALA A 385 6.32 5.30 -4.83
CA ALA A 385 5.26 5.75 -3.94
C ALA A 385 5.55 7.16 -3.40
N ALA A 386 6.79 7.44 -3.00
CA ALA A 386 7.19 8.77 -2.57
C ALA A 386 7.08 9.82 -3.69
N LYS A 387 7.48 9.48 -4.92
CA LYS A 387 7.37 10.35 -6.10
C LYS A 387 5.90 10.63 -6.46
N LEU A 388 5.07 9.58 -6.50
CA LEU A 388 3.66 9.67 -6.90
C LEU A 388 2.84 10.52 -5.93
N TYR A 389 3.17 10.46 -4.65
CA TYR A 389 2.39 11.11 -3.61
C TYR A 389 3.07 12.36 -3.00
N GLY A 390 4.10 12.89 -3.64
CA GLY A 390 4.71 14.18 -3.30
C GLY A 390 5.50 14.18 -1.99
N LEU A 391 6.16 13.07 -1.69
CA LEU A 391 7.07 12.91 -0.54
C LEU A 391 8.55 12.86 -0.95
N TYR A 392 8.85 12.67 -2.24
CA TYR A 392 10.21 12.60 -2.76
C TYR A 392 10.84 14.01 -2.87
N PRO A 393 12.13 14.21 -2.52
CA PRO A 393 13.12 13.22 -2.07
C PRO A 393 13.14 13.05 -0.53
N ARG A 394 12.24 13.70 0.21
CA ARG A 394 12.19 13.59 1.67
C ARG A 394 12.08 12.13 2.13
N LYS A 395 11.27 11.32 1.43
CA LYS A 395 11.10 9.87 1.60
C LYS A 395 11.45 9.14 0.30
N GLY A 396 11.80 7.86 0.40
CA GLY A 396 12.08 7.01 -0.76
C GLY A 396 13.41 7.30 -1.46
N ALA A 397 14.31 8.06 -0.83
CA ALA A 397 15.64 8.41 -1.32
C ALA A 397 16.65 8.51 -0.18
N LEU A 398 17.95 8.62 -0.52
CA LEU A 398 19.05 8.77 0.43
C LEU A 398 19.93 9.98 0.02
N VAL A 399 19.29 11.13 -0.19
CA VAL A 399 19.95 12.36 -0.64
C VAL A 399 20.40 13.19 0.56
N PRO A 400 21.72 13.52 0.67
CA PRO A 400 22.24 14.34 1.77
C PRO A 400 21.49 15.67 1.92
N ASN A 401 21.15 16.01 3.16
CA ASN A 401 20.43 17.20 3.60
C ASN A 401 18.97 17.33 3.12
N GLU A 402 18.49 16.48 2.22
CA GLU A 402 17.14 16.48 1.72
C GLU A 402 16.30 15.35 2.32
N SER A 403 16.83 14.12 2.26
CA SER A 403 16.10 12.94 2.73
C SER A 403 16.08 12.85 4.26
N ASP A 404 14.95 12.45 4.81
CA ASP A 404 14.86 11.96 6.17
C ASP A 404 15.73 10.70 6.30
N ALA A 405 16.34 10.49 7.47
CA ALA A 405 17.18 9.33 7.72
C ALA A 405 16.33 8.08 8.00
N ASP A 406 15.62 7.65 6.95
CA ASP A 406 14.76 6.47 6.92
C ASP A 406 15.47 5.34 6.19
N LEU A 407 15.87 4.30 6.92
CA LEU A 407 16.68 3.21 6.39
C LEU A 407 16.14 1.85 6.84
N VAL A 408 16.30 0.87 5.96
CA VAL A 408 16.22 -0.55 6.33
C VAL A 408 17.59 -1.19 6.07
N ILE A 409 18.16 -1.80 7.11
CA ILE A 409 19.35 -2.64 6.99
C ILE A 409 18.88 -4.08 7.04
N TRP A 410 19.19 -4.81 5.99
CA TRP A 410 18.82 -6.22 5.85
C TRP A 410 19.87 -7.13 6.49
N TYR A 411 19.67 -8.43 6.50
CA TYR A 411 20.72 -9.36 6.87
C TYR A 411 21.73 -9.54 5.73
N PRO A 412 23.03 -9.68 6.03
CA PRO A 412 24.01 -10.12 5.04
C PRO A 412 23.62 -11.49 4.47
N GLU A 413 24.02 -11.76 3.25
CA GLU A 413 23.78 -13.05 2.60
C GLU A 413 24.28 -14.23 3.49
N GLY A 414 23.46 -15.26 3.65
CA GLY A 414 23.77 -16.43 4.44
C GLY A 414 23.78 -16.24 5.96
N LYS A 415 23.48 -15.05 6.47
CA LYS A 415 23.48 -14.78 7.93
C LYS A 415 22.12 -15.04 8.58
N LEU A 416 21.04 -14.95 7.83
CA LEU A 416 19.69 -15.30 8.28
C LEU A 416 19.31 -16.66 7.70
N GLU A 417 19.14 -17.66 8.54
CA GLU A 417 18.59 -18.95 8.11
C GLU A 417 17.15 -18.76 7.62
N PRO A 418 16.81 -19.36 6.49
CA PRO A 418 15.42 -19.35 6.00
C PRO A 418 14.46 -19.91 7.03
N PHE A 419 13.33 -19.24 7.24
CA PHE A 419 12.32 -19.64 8.22
C PHE A 419 10.91 -19.57 7.66
N ALA A 420 10.01 -20.39 8.20
CA ALA A 420 8.59 -20.32 7.85
C ALA A 420 7.94 -19.16 8.61
N LEU A 421 7.24 -18.29 7.89
CA LEU A 421 6.46 -17.20 8.48
C LEU A 421 5.34 -17.79 9.36
N LYS A 422 5.20 -17.23 10.56
CA LYS A 422 4.11 -17.54 11.48
C LYS A 422 3.47 -16.27 12.00
N ASN A 423 2.16 -16.28 12.20
CA ASN A 423 1.42 -15.12 12.69
C ASN A 423 1.96 -14.62 14.06
N GLU A 424 2.35 -15.54 14.92
CA GLU A 424 2.92 -15.21 16.26
C GLU A 424 4.21 -14.37 16.21
N MET A 425 4.87 -14.28 15.05
CA MET A 425 6.06 -13.46 14.83
C MET A 425 5.72 -12.01 14.45
N LEU A 426 4.45 -11.72 14.15
CA LEU A 426 4.00 -10.43 13.64
C LEU A 426 3.48 -9.53 14.76
N HIS A 427 3.49 -8.21 14.52
CA HIS A 427 3.20 -7.18 15.51
C HIS A 427 1.86 -6.47 15.29
N HIS A 428 1.08 -6.90 14.28
CA HIS A 428 -0.28 -6.43 14.06
C HIS A 428 -1.27 -6.98 15.11
N ASN A 429 -2.48 -6.44 15.15
CA ASN A 429 -3.53 -6.90 16.05
C ASN A 429 -4.50 -7.90 15.38
N VAL A 430 -3.98 -8.72 14.46
CA VAL A 430 -4.76 -9.72 13.72
C VAL A 430 -4.33 -11.11 14.18
N ASP A 431 -5.28 -12.03 14.28
CA ASP A 431 -5.08 -13.39 14.77
C ASP A 431 -4.64 -14.40 13.70
N TYR A 432 -4.32 -13.92 12.49
CA TYR A 432 -3.81 -14.74 11.39
C TYR A 432 -2.97 -13.92 10.41
N THR A 433 -2.21 -14.62 9.57
CA THR A 433 -1.66 -14.10 8.33
C THR A 433 -2.04 -15.01 7.16
N PRO A 434 -2.43 -14.48 5.98
CA PRO A 434 -2.71 -15.31 4.81
C PRO A 434 -1.45 -15.99 4.26
N TYR A 435 -0.28 -15.53 4.69
CA TYR A 435 1.04 -16.00 4.26
C TYR A 435 1.67 -17.01 5.23
N GLU A 436 0.90 -17.58 6.16
CA GLU A 436 1.35 -18.59 7.12
C GLU A 436 2.11 -19.72 6.43
N GLY A 437 3.28 -20.07 6.93
CA GLY A 437 4.14 -21.12 6.39
C GLY A 437 4.96 -20.75 5.16
N LYS A 438 4.80 -19.57 4.55
CA LYS A 438 5.68 -19.11 3.46
C LYS A 438 7.12 -18.98 3.97
N THR A 439 8.07 -19.49 3.21
CA THR A 439 9.49 -19.41 3.57
C THR A 439 10.04 -18.02 3.28
N LEU A 440 10.56 -17.38 4.31
CA LEU A 440 11.27 -16.11 4.21
C LEU A 440 12.78 -16.34 4.31
N LYS A 441 13.54 -15.64 3.46
CA LYS A 441 15.01 -15.65 3.40
C LYS A 441 15.60 -14.33 3.87
N GLN A 442 14.75 -13.29 4.01
CA GLN A 442 15.13 -11.97 4.45
C GLN A 442 14.06 -11.36 5.36
N TRP A 443 14.53 -10.55 6.30
CA TRP A 443 13.74 -9.73 7.21
C TRP A 443 14.55 -8.49 7.57
N PRO A 444 13.92 -7.31 7.86
CA PRO A 444 14.65 -6.16 8.36
C PRO A 444 15.46 -6.51 9.62
N ARG A 445 16.79 -6.36 9.58
CA ARG A 445 17.65 -6.45 10.77
C ARG A 445 17.47 -5.18 11.59
N TYR A 446 17.51 -4.01 10.90
CA TYR A 446 17.19 -2.73 11.50
C TYR A 446 16.19 -1.97 10.65
N THR A 447 15.27 -1.27 11.31
CA THR A 447 14.46 -0.20 10.70
C THR A 447 14.76 1.10 11.43
N ILE A 448 15.16 2.10 10.69
CA ILE A 448 15.53 3.41 11.19
C ILE A 448 14.55 4.44 10.62
N LEU A 449 13.92 5.22 11.49
CA LEU A 449 13.01 6.31 11.15
C LEU A 449 13.59 7.62 11.64
N ARG A 450 13.90 8.53 10.73
CA ARG A 450 14.48 9.84 11.04
C ARG A 450 15.65 9.74 12.01
N GLY A 451 16.60 8.83 11.70
CA GLY A 451 17.81 8.58 12.49
C GLY A 451 17.61 7.77 13.77
N LYS A 452 16.38 7.49 14.18
CA LYS A 452 16.05 6.66 15.34
C LYS A 452 15.90 5.19 14.95
N VAL A 453 16.61 4.29 15.61
CA VAL A 453 16.41 2.85 15.45
C VAL A 453 15.10 2.46 16.09
N MET A 454 14.10 2.15 15.24
CA MET A 454 12.76 1.75 15.65
C MET A 454 12.65 0.25 15.89
N TRP A 455 13.37 -0.52 15.09
CA TRP A 455 13.41 -1.98 15.15
C TRP A 455 14.87 -2.45 15.10
N ASP A 456 15.25 -3.37 16.01
CA ASP A 456 16.52 -4.05 16.06
C ASP A 456 16.25 -5.52 16.39
N ARG A 457 16.19 -6.35 15.35
CA ARG A 457 15.75 -7.74 15.48
C ARG A 457 16.66 -8.57 16.39
N ASP A 458 17.95 -8.28 16.37
CA ASP A 458 18.93 -9.04 17.13
C ASP A 458 18.98 -8.63 18.62
N ASN A 459 18.50 -7.42 18.95
CA ASN A 459 18.63 -6.84 20.29
C ASN A 459 17.30 -6.28 20.83
N GLY A 460 16.34 -7.17 21.07
CA GLY A 460 15.10 -6.83 21.77
C GLY A 460 13.94 -6.38 20.87
N GLY A 461 14.12 -6.34 19.56
CA GLY A 461 13.05 -6.09 18.60
C GLY A 461 12.60 -4.64 18.53
N LEU A 462 11.37 -4.34 18.95
CA LEU A 462 10.78 -3.00 18.85
C LEU A 462 11.34 -2.04 19.92
N ASN A 463 12.02 -0.98 19.46
CA ASN A 463 12.55 0.12 20.27
C ASN A 463 11.74 1.42 20.11
N GLY A 464 10.91 1.50 19.07
CA GLY A 464 10.00 2.60 18.82
C GLY A 464 8.87 2.67 19.83
N LYS A 465 8.21 3.80 19.91
CA LYS A 465 7.01 4.01 20.73
C LYS A 465 5.93 4.75 19.96
N ALA A 466 4.70 4.63 20.44
CA ALA A 466 3.58 5.42 19.92
C ALA A 466 3.91 6.93 19.99
N GLY A 467 3.64 7.65 18.92
CA GLY A 467 3.95 9.08 18.78
C GLY A 467 5.34 9.40 18.23
N ASP A 468 6.19 8.41 17.94
CA ASP A 468 7.43 8.64 17.19
C ASP A 468 7.17 9.05 15.75
N GLY A 469 6.10 8.55 15.15
CA GLY A 469 5.66 8.91 13.80
C GLY A 469 5.01 10.29 13.73
N GLN A 470 5.19 10.97 12.60
CA GLN A 470 4.69 12.31 12.33
C GLN A 470 3.78 12.33 11.10
N PHE A 471 2.80 13.24 11.11
CA PHE A 471 2.04 13.52 9.89
C PHE A 471 2.93 14.19 8.85
N LEU A 472 2.86 13.67 7.61
CA LEU A 472 3.60 14.20 6.48
C LEU A 472 2.68 15.04 5.60
N HIS A 473 2.95 16.33 5.55
CA HIS A 473 2.37 17.21 4.56
C HIS A 473 2.98 16.89 3.19
N ARG A 474 2.14 16.57 2.20
CA ARG A 474 2.58 16.13 0.88
C ARG A 474 2.52 17.24 -0.16
N GLY A 475 3.54 17.30 -1.01
CA GLY A 475 3.59 18.12 -2.21
C GLY A 475 2.81 17.52 -3.40
N PRO A 476 2.94 18.12 -4.59
CA PRO A 476 2.44 17.51 -5.82
C PRO A 476 3.24 16.26 -6.18
N SER A 477 2.64 15.38 -7.00
CA SER A 477 3.37 14.27 -7.62
C SER A 477 4.53 14.80 -8.47
N VAL A 478 5.69 14.15 -8.40
CA VAL A 478 6.83 14.40 -9.30
C VAL A 478 6.91 13.38 -10.44
N LEU A 479 6.01 12.37 -10.46
CA LEU A 479 5.79 11.55 -11.64
C LEU A 479 4.94 12.34 -12.65
N LYS A 480 5.06 11.98 -13.93
CA LYS A 480 4.25 12.62 -14.98
C LYS A 480 2.76 12.54 -14.63
N GLY A 481 2.15 13.70 -14.63
CA GLY A 481 0.71 13.87 -14.49
C GLY A 481 0.04 14.09 -15.83
N SER A 482 -0.88 15.08 -15.89
CA SER A 482 -1.56 15.49 -17.12
C SER A 482 -0.60 15.69 -18.30
N LEU A 483 -1.01 15.27 -19.48
CA LEU A 483 -0.27 15.46 -20.73
C LEU A 483 -0.32 16.91 -21.21
N SER A 484 -1.34 17.68 -20.82
CA SER A 484 -1.55 19.08 -21.15
C SER A 484 -1.41 19.97 -19.92
N ASN A 485 -0.69 21.10 -20.07
CA ASN A 485 -0.68 22.18 -19.08
C ASN A 485 -1.87 23.15 -19.25
N GLU A 486 -2.63 22.99 -20.33
CA GLU A 486 -3.79 23.82 -20.60
C GLU A 486 -5.00 23.43 -19.73
N PRO A 487 -5.84 24.40 -19.35
CA PRO A 487 -7.12 24.08 -18.73
C PRO A 487 -7.94 23.14 -19.61
N TRP A 488 -8.63 22.18 -18.99
CA TRP A 488 -9.56 21.32 -19.72
C TRP A 488 -10.68 22.19 -20.33
N ASP A 489 -10.90 22.07 -21.63
CA ASP A 489 -11.87 22.90 -22.36
C ASP A 489 -12.81 22.01 -23.16
N ILE A 490 -14.10 22.07 -22.83
CA ILE A 490 -15.18 21.33 -23.51
C ILE A 490 -15.24 21.62 -25.02
N ARG A 491 -14.72 22.78 -25.47
CA ARG A 491 -14.70 23.16 -26.89
C ARG A 491 -13.67 22.37 -27.72
N GLY A 492 -12.82 21.61 -27.04
CA GLY A 492 -11.87 20.72 -27.69
C GLY A 492 -12.47 19.39 -28.18
N PHE A 493 -13.79 19.17 -27.95
CA PHE A 493 -14.50 17.92 -28.25
C PHE A 493 -15.64 18.12 -29.23
#